data_e1afcf1731e603c03e2c71bcd02927c2
#
_entry.id   e1afcf1731e603c03e2c71bcd02927c2
#
_cell.length_a   1.000
_cell.length_b   1.000
_cell.length_c   1.000
_cell.angle_alpha   90.00
_cell.angle_beta   90.00
_cell.angle_gamma   90.00
#
_symmetry.space_group_name_H-M   'P 1'
#
loop_
_entity.id
_entity.type
_entity.pdbx_description
1 polymer ?
#
loop_
_entity_poly.entity_id
_entity_poly.type
_entity_poly.pdbx_seq_one_letter_code
_entity_poly.pdbx_strand_id
1 'polypeptide(L)'
;VSSGKGGVGKSTVAVNLACALAQQGLKVGLLDADIYGPNAPTMLGIANQTPEVTGSGDTQRIKPIESCGIAMVSMGLLIDEHQPVIWRGPMLNGIIRQFLYQAEWGERDVLVVDLPPGTGDAQLSLAQAVPMAGVIIVTTPQLVSLQDARRGLAMFRQLGIPVLGVVENMSAFIPPDMPDRRYALFGSGGGRQLADDYDVPLLAQVPMEMPVQEGGDSGSPIVISRSSSASAKEFTALAELVQQQVATPA
;
A
#
# COMPACT_ATOMS: atom_id res chain seq x y z
N VAL A 1 -4.34 1.80 -0.79
CA VAL A 1 -3.18 2.70 -0.79
C VAL A 1 -2.85 3.05 -2.23
N SER A 2 -2.75 4.33 -2.53
CA SER A 2 -2.54 4.86 -3.87
C SER A 2 -1.39 5.86 -3.91
N SER A 3 -0.85 6.11 -5.09
CA SER A 3 0.12 7.17 -5.34
C SER A 3 -0.02 7.73 -6.74
N GLY A 4 0.29 9.03 -6.91
CA GLY A 4 0.24 9.70 -8.22
C GLY A 4 1.33 9.25 -9.19
N LYS A 5 2.42 8.64 -8.69
CA LYS A 5 3.54 8.14 -9.50
C LYS A 5 4.25 6.97 -8.80
N GLY A 6 5.09 6.24 -9.56
CA GLY A 6 5.98 5.22 -9.02
C GLY A 6 7.14 5.79 -8.20
N GLY A 7 7.75 4.97 -7.34
CA GLY A 7 8.97 5.31 -6.59
C GLY A 7 8.76 6.15 -5.33
N VAL A 8 7.51 6.41 -4.91
CA VAL A 8 7.22 7.16 -3.66
C VAL A 8 7.13 6.26 -2.43
N GLY A 9 7.31 4.95 -2.57
CA GLY A 9 7.22 3.98 -1.49
C GLY A 9 5.79 3.54 -1.14
N LYS A 10 4.88 3.57 -2.10
CA LYS A 10 3.47 3.13 -1.96
C LYS A 10 3.37 1.73 -1.32
N SER A 11 4.05 0.73 -1.90
CA SER A 11 4.04 -0.66 -1.42
C SER A 11 4.66 -0.80 -0.03
N THR A 12 5.73 -0.02 0.27
CA THR A 12 6.31 0.04 1.62
C THR A 12 5.28 0.51 2.65
N VAL A 13 4.51 1.55 2.30
CA VAL A 13 3.43 2.04 3.16
C VAL A 13 2.32 0.99 3.29
N ALA A 14 1.88 0.37 2.19
CA ALA A 14 0.82 -0.64 2.21
C ALA A 14 1.18 -1.86 3.08
N VAL A 15 2.39 -2.41 2.90
CA VAL A 15 2.88 -3.57 3.66
C VAL A 15 3.00 -3.24 5.15
N ASN A 16 3.67 -2.13 5.50
CA ASN A 16 3.85 -1.77 6.90
C ASN A 16 2.53 -1.37 7.59
N LEU A 17 1.61 -0.72 6.88
CA LEU A 17 0.26 -0.46 7.40
C LEU A 17 -0.49 -1.76 7.68
N ALA A 18 -0.48 -2.72 6.74
CA ALA A 18 -1.15 -4.01 6.92
C ALA A 18 -0.58 -4.76 8.13
N CYS A 19 0.75 -4.84 8.25
CA CYS A 19 1.41 -5.47 9.38
C CYS A 19 1.12 -4.74 10.71
N ALA A 20 1.10 -3.41 10.72
CA ALA A 20 0.78 -2.63 11.92
C ALA A 20 -0.67 -2.83 12.39
N LEU A 21 -1.64 -2.88 11.46
CA LEU A 21 -3.03 -3.20 11.76
C LEU A 21 -3.16 -4.62 12.35
N ALA A 22 -2.43 -5.59 11.81
CA ALA A 22 -2.41 -6.96 12.35
C ALA A 22 -1.82 -7.02 13.76
N GLN A 23 -0.75 -6.23 14.05
CA GLN A 23 -0.20 -6.12 15.40
C GLN A 23 -1.19 -5.50 16.41
N GLN A 24 -2.16 -4.72 15.95
CA GLN A 24 -3.27 -4.20 16.76
C GLN A 24 -4.40 -5.21 16.96
N GLY A 25 -4.24 -6.44 16.48
CA GLY A 25 -5.18 -7.54 16.68
C GLY A 25 -6.26 -7.69 15.60
N LEU A 26 -6.19 -6.91 14.51
CA LEU A 26 -7.12 -7.03 13.40
C LEU A 26 -6.77 -8.21 12.48
N LYS A 27 -7.77 -8.85 11.92
CA LYS A 27 -7.63 -9.82 10.83
C LYS A 27 -7.45 -9.07 9.51
N VAL A 28 -6.21 -8.98 9.02
CA VAL A 28 -5.86 -8.17 7.86
C VAL A 28 -5.59 -9.02 6.63
N GLY A 29 -6.12 -8.59 5.49
CA GLY A 29 -5.70 -9.04 4.17
C GLY A 29 -4.89 -7.95 3.46
N LEU A 30 -3.95 -8.36 2.61
CA LEU A 30 -3.22 -7.47 1.70
C LEU A 30 -3.34 -7.99 0.27
N LEU A 31 -3.94 -7.19 -0.59
CA LEU A 31 -3.96 -7.43 -2.04
C LEU A 31 -2.92 -6.51 -2.70
N ASP A 32 -1.87 -7.10 -3.27
CA ASP A 32 -0.95 -6.40 -4.14
C ASP A 32 -1.50 -6.43 -5.58
N ALA A 33 -2.04 -5.31 -6.00
CA ALA A 33 -2.63 -5.12 -7.33
C ALA A 33 -1.70 -4.37 -8.29
N ASP A 34 -0.44 -4.14 -7.91
CA ASP A 34 0.57 -3.56 -8.79
C ASP A 34 1.18 -4.64 -9.70
N ILE A 35 0.58 -4.78 -10.87
CA ILE A 35 0.94 -5.82 -11.84
C ILE A 35 2.29 -5.58 -12.49
N TYR A 36 2.70 -4.32 -12.59
CA TYR A 36 3.95 -3.93 -13.24
C TYR A 36 5.17 -4.04 -12.34
N GLY A 37 4.96 -4.03 -11.04
CA GLY A 37 6.04 -4.13 -10.05
C GLY A 37 5.52 -4.69 -8.72
N PRO A 38 5.11 -5.98 -8.68
CA PRO A 38 4.55 -6.58 -7.48
C PRO A 38 5.65 -6.80 -6.44
N ASN A 39 5.88 -5.81 -5.59
CA ASN A 39 6.98 -5.81 -4.62
C ASN A 39 6.59 -6.34 -3.22
N ALA A 40 5.29 -6.39 -2.91
CA ALA A 40 4.84 -6.78 -1.57
C ALA A 40 5.25 -8.22 -1.18
N PRO A 41 5.30 -9.23 -2.08
CA PRO A 41 5.81 -10.56 -1.75
C PRO A 41 7.25 -10.55 -1.25
N THR A 42 8.13 -9.78 -1.89
CA THR A 42 9.53 -9.62 -1.46
C THR A 42 9.59 -9.00 -0.06
N MET A 43 8.84 -7.93 0.17
CA MET A 43 8.82 -7.23 1.45
C MET A 43 8.26 -8.08 2.61
N LEU A 44 7.51 -9.14 2.29
CA LEU A 44 6.95 -10.09 3.26
C LEU A 44 7.72 -11.42 3.33
N GLY A 45 8.81 -11.56 2.57
CA GLY A 45 9.66 -12.77 2.56
C GLY A 45 9.00 -13.99 1.93
N ILE A 46 8.02 -13.82 1.05
CA ILE A 46 7.25 -14.89 0.43
C ILE A 46 7.36 -14.92 -1.10
N ALA A 47 8.29 -14.18 -1.69
CA ALA A 47 8.45 -14.07 -3.15
C ALA A 47 8.65 -15.44 -3.85
N ASN A 48 9.22 -16.42 -3.16
CA ASN A 48 9.47 -17.76 -3.68
C ASN A 48 8.34 -18.76 -3.39
N GLN A 49 7.20 -18.29 -2.82
CA GLN A 49 6.06 -19.17 -2.51
C GLN A 49 5.02 -19.06 -3.63
N THR A 50 4.38 -20.18 -3.95
CA THR A 50 3.28 -20.21 -4.91
C THR A 50 1.99 -20.46 -4.13
N PRO A 51 0.95 -19.62 -4.28
CA PRO A 51 -0.33 -19.84 -3.63
C PRO A 51 -1.01 -21.10 -4.18
N GLU A 52 -1.70 -21.82 -3.31
CA GLU A 52 -2.52 -22.95 -3.70
C GLU A 52 -3.74 -22.45 -4.50
N VAL A 53 -3.93 -22.99 -5.69
CA VAL A 53 -5.05 -22.67 -6.57
C VAL A 53 -5.84 -23.94 -6.83
N THR A 54 -7.13 -23.93 -6.51
CA THR A 54 -8.04 -25.07 -6.72
C THR A 54 -9.17 -24.68 -7.66
N GLY A 55 -9.81 -25.69 -8.29
CA GLY A 55 -10.89 -25.44 -9.26
C GLY A 55 -10.40 -24.88 -10.60
N SER A 56 -11.33 -24.42 -11.41
CA SER A 56 -11.04 -23.80 -12.72
C SER A 56 -12.15 -22.85 -13.12
N GLY A 57 -11.82 -21.83 -13.91
CA GLY A 57 -12.79 -20.81 -14.37
C GLY A 57 -13.47 -20.11 -13.19
N ASP A 58 -14.80 -20.03 -13.21
CA ASP A 58 -15.57 -19.34 -12.16
C ASP A 58 -15.54 -20.05 -10.80
N THR A 59 -15.14 -21.33 -10.76
CA THR A 59 -15.00 -22.11 -9.53
C THR A 59 -13.59 -22.03 -8.95
N GLN A 60 -12.69 -21.33 -9.58
CA GLN A 60 -11.32 -21.17 -9.12
C GLN A 60 -11.29 -20.51 -7.73
N ARG A 61 -10.45 -21.04 -6.85
CA ARG A 61 -10.20 -20.48 -5.52
C ARG A 61 -8.70 -20.33 -5.34
N ILE A 62 -8.30 -19.22 -4.77
CA ILE A 62 -6.90 -18.87 -4.49
C ILE A 62 -6.76 -18.78 -2.98
N LYS A 63 -5.90 -19.60 -2.41
CA LYS A 63 -5.61 -19.56 -0.98
C LYS A 63 -4.55 -18.49 -0.72
N PRO A 64 -4.85 -17.45 0.06
CA PRO A 64 -3.86 -16.45 0.42
C PRO A 64 -2.66 -17.08 1.16
N ILE A 65 -1.48 -16.49 0.96
CA ILE A 65 -0.29 -16.88 1.72
C ILE A 65 -0.26 -16.06 3.01
N GLU A 66 -0.09 -16.75 4.14
CA GLU A 66 0.02 -16.08 5.44
C GLU A 66 1.48 -15.71 5.71
N SER A 67 1.74 -14.44 5.98
CA SER A 67 3.04 -13.92 6.42
C SER A 67 2.85 -12.71 7.32
N CYS A 68 3.71 -12.55 8.32
CA CYS A 68 3.71 -11.37 9.19
C CYS A 68 2.35 -11.09 9.86
N GLY A 69 1.51 -12.11 10.06
CA GLY A 69 0.19 -11.99 10.65
C GLY A 69 -0.89 -11.49 9.70
N ILE A 70 -0.61 -11.40 8.41
CA ILE A 70 -1.55 -10.99 7.37
C ILE A 70 -1.74 -12.06 6.30
N ALA A 71 -2.93 -12.12 5.69
CA ALA A 71 -3.20 -12.95 4.53
C ALA A 71 -2.92 -12.15 3.25
N MET A 72 -2.11 -12.67 2.35
CA MET A 72 -1.67 -11.93 1.17
C MET A 72 -1.96 -12.66 -0.13
N VAL A 73 -2.42 -11.89 -1.12
CA VAL A 73 -2.50 -12.30 -2.53
C VAL A 73 -1.80 -11.23 -3.37
N SER A 74 -0.95 -11.67 -4.30
CA SER A 74 -0.25 -10.78 -5.23
C SER A 74 -0.23 -11.38 -6.63
N MET A 75 -0.26 -10.50 -7.59
CA MET A 75 -0.02 -10.83 -9.00
C MET A 75 1.34 -11.48 -9.20
N GLY A 76 2.38 -10.98 -8.50
CA GLY A 76 3.74 -11.50 -8.60
C GLY A 76 3.92 -12.96 -8.15
N LEU A 77 2.96 -13.50 -7.39
CA LEU A 77 2.99 -14.89 -6.94
C LEU A 77 2.31 -15.87 -7.89
N LEU A 78 1.56 -15.34 -8.87
CA LEU A 78 0.72 -16.13 -9.79
C LEU A 78 1.18 -16.05 -11.24
N ILE A 79 2.07 -15.12 -11.55
CA ILE A 79 2.60 -14.91 -12.90
C ILE A 79 4.06 -15.33 -12.92
N ASP A 80 4.42 -16.13 -13.92
CA ASP A 80 5.81 -16.48 -14.18
C ASP A 80 6.59 -15.22 -14.62
N GLU A 81 7.58 -14.80 -13.84
CA GLU A 81 8.43 -13.64 -14.15
C GLU A 81 9.11 -13.73 -15.52
N HIS A 82 9.24 -14.93 -16.07
CA HIS A 82 9.88 -15.18 -17.37
C HIS A 82 8.93 -15.05 -18.57
N GLN A 83 7.62 -14.85 -18.33
CA GLN A 83 6.66 -14.64 -19.40
C GLN A 83 6.19 -13.17 -19.44
N PRO A 84 6.66 -12.36 -20.39
CA PRO A 84 6.17 -11.00 -20.55
C PRO A 84 4.70 -11.05 -21.01
N VAL A 85 3.79 -10.83 -20.07
CA VAL A 85 2.36 -10.75 -20.37
C VAL A 85 2.01 -9.29 -20.63
N ILE A 86 1.56 -8.98 -21.85
CA ILE A 86 1.07 -7.65 -22.19
C ILE A 86 -0.38 -7.54 -21.70
N TRP A 87 -0.56 -6.91 -20.56
CA TRP A 87 -1.86 -6.69 -19.96
C TRP A 87 -2.62 -5.55 -20.67
N ARG A 88 -3.78 -5.86 -21.24
CA ARG A 88 -4.70 -4.83 -21.73
C ARG A 88 -5.71 -4.50 -20.62
N GLY A 89 -6.16 -3.24 -20.52
CA GLY A 89 -7.03 -2.76 -19.45
C GLY A 89 -8.21 -3.67 -19.07
N PRO A 90 -9.02 -4.20 -20.03
CA PRO A 90 -10.12 -5.11 -19.70
C PRO A 90 -9.69 -6.43 -19.04
N MET A 91 -8.53 -6.99 -19.43
CA MET A 91 -7.99 -8.21 -18.82
C MET A 91 -7.53 -7.95 -17.39
N LEU A 92 -6.93 -6.79 -17.15
CA LEU A 92 -6.47 -6.34 -15.83
C LEU A 92 -7.63 -6.32 -14.83
N ASN A 93 -8.75 -5.74 -15.22
CA ASN A 93 -9.95 -5.67 -14.41
C ASN A 93 -10.51 -7.06 -14.06
N GLY A 94 -10.48 -7.98 -15.01
CA GLY A 94 -10.90 -9.36 -14.79
C GLY A 94 -10.08 -10.03 -13.70
N ILE A 95 -8.76 -9.91 -13.77
CA ILE A 95 -7.84 -10.55 -12.82
C ILE A 95 -7.92 -9.94 -11.44
N ILE A 96 -8.02 -8.62 -11.33
CA ILE A 96 -8.17 -7.96 -10.04
C ILE A 96 -9.48 -8.37 -9.38
N ARG A 97 -10.58 -8.42 -10.15
CA ARG A 97 -11.86 -8.95 -9.63
C ARG A 97 -11.73 -10.40 -9.20
N GLN A 98 -10.99 -11.20 -9.96
CA GLN A 98 -10.71 -12.58 -9.60
C GLN A 98 -9.99 -12.67 -8.23
N PHE A 99 -8.98 -11.87 -8.00
CA PHE A 99 -8.26 -11.85 -6.71
C PHE A 99 -9.11 -11.34 -5.56
N LEU A 100 -9.98 -10.38 -5.82
CA LEU A 100 -10.89 -9.87 -4.79
C LEU A 100 -11.95 -10.89 -4.39
N TYR A 101 -12.53 -11.60 -5.37
CA TYR A 101 -13.71 -12.44 -5.14
C TYR A 101 -13.43 -13.94 -5.15
N GLN A 102 -12.33 -14.41 -5.74
CA GLN A 102 -11.97 -15.82 -5.78
C GLN A 102 -10.87 -16.18 -4.77
N ALA A 103 -10.18 -15.21 -4.17
CA ALA A 103 -9.32 -15.49 -3.05
C ALA A 103 -10.14 -15.83 -1.79
N GLU A 104 -9.70 -16.87 -1.09
CA GLU A 104 -10.32 -17.34 0.15
C GLU A 104 -9.87 -16.47 1.32
N TRP A 105 -10.25 -15.18 1.30
CA TRP A 105 -9.87 -14.23 2.34
C TRP A 105 -10.37 -14.64 3.73
N GLY A 106 -11.48 -15.39 3.81
CA GLY A 106 -12.16 -15.65 5.08
C GLY A 106 -12.74 -14.38 5.69
N GLU A 107 -12.98 -14.39 6.99
CA GLU A 107 -13.36 -13.19 7.72
C GLU A 107 -12.16 -12.28 7.91
N ARG A 108 -12.22 -11.07 7.38
CA ARG A 108 -11.21 -10.01 7.53
C ARG A 108 -11.87 -8.73 8.01
N ASP A 109 -11.22 -8.06 8.96
CA ASP A 109 -11.65 -6.75 9.44
C ASP A 109 -11.28 -5.67 8.43
N VAL A 110 -10.10 -5.81 7.78
CA VAL A 110 -9.57 -4.86 6.79
C VAL A 110 -8.89 -5.62 5.65
N LEU A 111 -9.18 -5.21 4.41
CA LEU A 111 -8.42 -5.57 3.23
C LEU A 111 -7.67 -4.33 2.74
N VAL A 112 -6.37 -4.31 2.92
CA VAL A 112 -5.48 -3.28 2.35
C VAL A 112 -5.21 -3.64 0.90
N VAL A 113 -5.42 -2.68 -0.01
CA VAL A 113 -5.14 -2.87 -1.44
C VAL A 113 -4.00 -1.94 -1.83
N ASP A 114 -2.89 -2.51 -2.27
CA ASP A 114 -1.78 -1.77 -2.87
C ASP A 114 -2.08 -1.56 -4.36
N LEU A 115 -2.51 -0.35 -4.72
CA LEU A 115 -2.96 0.00 -6.06
C LEU A 115 -1.78 0.20 -7.01
N PRO A 116 -1.94 -0.01 -8.33
CA PRO A 116 -0.94 0.39 -9.31
C PRO A 116 -0.59 1.88 -9.18
N PRO A 117 0.65 2.30 -9.50
CA PRO A 117 1.02 3.71 -9.44
C PRO A 117 0.38 4.53 -10.55
N GLY A 118 0.24 5.84 -10.33
CA GLY A 118 -0.28 6.78 -11.31
C GLY A 118 -1.79 7.01 -11.20
N THR A 119 -2.37 7.58 -12.26
CA THR A 119 -3.80 7.92 -12.37
C THR A 119 -4.43 7.32 -13.63
N GLY A 120 -3.85 6.24 -14.12
CA GLY A 120 -4.26 5.59 -15.36
C GLY A 120 -5.46 4.65 -15.21
N ASP A 121 -5.85 4.06 -16.34
CA ASP A 121 -7.04 3.20 -16.47
C ASP A 121 -7.07 2.02 -15.48
N ALA A 122 -5.91 1.45 -15.14
CA ALA A 122 -5.82 0.36 -14.19
C ALA A 122 -6.31 0.76 -12.79
N GLN A 123 -5.83 1.91 -12.30
CA GLN A 123 -6.23 2.43 -11.00
C GLN A 123 -7.71 2.86 -10.97
N LEU A 124 -8.16 3.53 -12.06
CA LEU A 124 -9.55 3.94 -12.21
C LEU A 124 -10.50 2.74 -12.22
N SER A 125 -10.16 1.73 -12.98
CA SER A 125 -10.97 0.52 -13.11
C SER A 125 -11.05 -0.27 -11.79
N LEU A 126 -9.94 -0.33 -11.04
CA LEU A 126 -9.90 -0.93 -9.71
C LEU A 126 -10.79 -0.17 -8.74
N ALA A 127 -10.66 1.14 -8.73
CA ALA A 127 -11.45 2.03 -7.88
C ALA A 127 -12.97 1.89 -8.13
N GLN A 128 -13.36 1.61 -9.36
CA GLN A 128 -14.77 1.36 -9.73
C GLN A 128 -15.25 -0.07 -9.44
N ALA A 129 -14.32 -1.04 -9.39
CA ALA A 129 -14.66 -2.45 -9.20
C ALA A 129 -14.88 -2.85 -7.73
N VAL A 130 -14.40 -2.04 -6.78
CA VAL A 130 -14.39 -2.37 -5.35
C VAL A 130 -15.10 -1.27 -4.57
N PRO A 131 -16.03 -1.62 -3.68
CA PRO A 131 -16.54 -0.66 -2.69
C PRO A 131 -15.44 -0.34 -1.69
N MET A 132 -14.67 0.73 -1.94
CA MET A 132 -13.60 1.16 -1.07
C MET A 132 -14.16 1.96 0.12
N ALA A 133 -13.78 1.58 1.34
CA ALA A 133 -14.04 2.38 2.54
C ALA A 133 -13.33 3.74 2.46
N GLY A 134 -12.18 3.80 1.77
CA GLY A 134 -11.47 5.02 1.48
C GLY A 134 -10.10 4.77 0.87
N VAL A 135 -9.42 5.85 0.51
CA VAL A 135 -8.07 5.81 -0.10
C VAL A 135 -7.08 6.64 0.70
N ILE A 136 -5.86 6.12 0.86
CA ILE A 136 -4.70 6.82 1.39
C ILE A 136 -3.82 7.20 0.23
N ILE A 137 -3.44 8.48 0.14
CA ILE A 137 -2.57 9.01 -0.92
C ILE A 137 -1.15 9.12 -0.41
N VAL A 138 -0.24 8.34 -0.98
CA VAL A 138 1.20 8.38 -0.66
C VAL A 138 1.92 9.32 -1.61
N THR A 139 2.72 10.21 -1.04
CA THR A 139 3.58 11.15 -1.77
C THR A 139 4.93 11.30 -1.09
N THR A 140 5.86 12.01 -1.73
CA THR A 140 7.09 12.53 -1.12
C THR A 140 7.05 14.05 -1.09
N PRO A 141 7.90 14.74 -0.30
CA PRO A 141 7.89 16.21 -0.24
C PRO A 141 8.20 16.93 -1.55
N GLN A 142 8.74 16.23 -2.56
CA GLN A 142 9.14 16.82 -3.84
C GLN A 142 7.94 17.37 -4.62
N LEU A 143 8.09 18.56 -5.18
CA LEU A 143 7.05 19.24 -5.96
C LEU A 143 6.46 18.37 -7.08
N VAL A 144 7.30 17.60 -7.79
CA VAL A 144 6.85 16.69 -8.86
C VAL A 144 5.94 15.60 -8.31
N SER A 145 6.27 15.02 -7.15
CA SER A 145 5.43 14.01 -6.49
C SER A 145 4.09 14.58 -6.05
N LEU A 146 4.11 15.80 -5.52
CA LEU A 146 2.90 16.52 -5.07
C LEU A 146 1.96 16.83 -6.23
N GLN A 147 2.49 17.23 -7.39
CA GLN A 147 1.69 17.46 -8.59
C GLN A 147 0.95 16.19 -9.05
N ASP A 148 1.64 15.06 -9.03
CA ASP A 148 1.03 13.78 -9.39
C ASP A 148 0.03 13.30 -8.31
N ALA A 149 0.35 13.48 -7.03
CA ALA A 149 -0.56 13.17 -5.93
C ALA A 149 -1.85 13.99 -5.98
N ARG A 150 -1.79 15.28 -6.37
CA ARG A 150 -2.96 16.13 -6.60
C ARG A 150 -3.91 15.54 -7.65
N ARG A 151 -3.36 15.03 -8.76
CA ARG A 151 -4.17 14.36 -9.80
C ARG A 151 -4.86 13.12 -9.28
N GLY A 152 -4.13 12.28 -8.53
CA GLY A 152 -4.69 11.07 -7.89
C GLY A 152 -5.81 11.41 -6.93
N LEU A 153 -5.59 12.38 -6.05
CA LEU A 153 -6.58 12.82 -5.07
C LEU A 153 -7.84 13.37 -5.75
N ALA A 154 -7.68 14.22 -6.77
CA ALA A 154 -8.81 14.75 -7.54
C ALA A 154 -9.61 13.64 -8.23
N MET A 155 -8.93 12.62 -8.78
CA MET A 155 -9.56 11.45 -9.40
C MET A 155 -10.44 10.68 -8.39
N PHE A 156 -9.94 10.35 -7.20
CA PHE A 156 -10.72 9.63 -6.21
C PHE A 156 -11.92 10.43 -5.71
N ARG A 157 -11.77 11.75 -5.52
CA ARG A 157 -12.89 12.63 -5.20
C ARG A 157 -13.97 12.63 -6.29
N GLN A 158 -13.56 12.70 -7.56
CA GLN A 158 -14.49 12.65 -8.69
C GLN A 158 -15.26 11.31 -8.76
N LEU A 159 -14.65 10.22 -8.30
CA LEU A 159 -15.30 8.90 -8.18
C LEU A 159 -16.17 8.77 -6.94
N GLY A 160 -16.23 9.78 -6.07
CA GLY A 160 -16.97 9.70 -4.82
C GLY A 160 -16.34 8.79 -3.77
N ILE A 161 -15.04 8.46 -3.91
CA ILE A 161 -14.32 7.64 -2.95
C ILE A 161 -13.75 8.54 -1.84
N PRO A 162 -14.03 8.26 -0.56
CA PRO A 162 -13.48 9.02 0.55
C PRO A 162 -11.95 9.01 0.54
N VAL A 163 -11.33 10.17 0.70
CA VAL A 163 -9.89 10.27 0.89
C VAL A 163 -9.63 10.31 2.38
N LEU A 164 -9.09 9.21 2.93
CA LEU A 164 -8.76 9.09 4.36
C LEU A 164 -7.66 10.06 4.77
N GLY A 165 -6.74 10.36 3.86
CA GLY A 165 -5.71 11.37 4.06
C GLY A 165 -4.46 11.13 3.23
N VAL A 166 -3.43 11.92 3.55
CA VAL A 166 -2.12 11.91 2.88
C VAL A 166 -1.07 11.30 3.79
N VAL A 167 -0.21 10.46 3.24
CA VAL A 167 1.04 10.00 3.86
C VAL A 167 2.21 10.63 3.10
N GLU A 168 2.97 11.47 3.79
CA GLU A 168 4.25 11.99 3.29
C GLU A 168 5.36 10.99 3.64
N ASN A 169 5.72 10.16 2.68
CA ASN A 169 6.84 9.24 2.82
C ASN A 169 8.16 9.92 2.44
N MET A 170 9.27 9.40 2.92
CA MET A 170 10.61 9.99 2.73
C MET A 170 10.67 11.46 3.21
N SER A 171 9.97 11.76 4.30
CA SER A 171 9.81 13.12 4.84
C SER A 171 11.14 13.75 5.28
N ALA A 172 12.05 12.94 5.81
CA ALA A 172 13.42 13.32 6.14
C ALA A 172 14.30 12.07 6.19
N PHE A 173 15.59 12.20 5.98
CA PHE A 173 16.57 11.14 6.21
C PHE A 173 17.10 11.21 7.64
N ILE A 174 17.14 10.08 8.33
CA ILE A 174 17.72 9.92 9.66
C ILE A 174 18.98 9.07 9.51
N PRO A 175 20.20 9.64 9.71
CA PRO A 175 21.44 8.89 9.65
C PRO A 175 21.54 7.90 10.82
N PRO A 176 22.06 6.70 10.59
CA PRO A 176 22.20 5.68 11.64
C PRO A 176 23.19 6.07 12.76
N ASP A 177 24.19 6.87 12.44
CA ASP A 177 25.20 7.41 13.37
C ASP A 177 24.77 8.69 14.07
N MET A 178 23.70 9.33 13.63
CA MET A 178 23.16 10.58 14.19
C MET A 178 21.62 10.51 14.26
N PRO A 179 21.03 9.68 15.13
CA PRO A 179 19.59 9.40 15.15
C PRO A 179 18.73 10.62 15.51
N ASP A 180 19.30 11.62 16.14
CA ASP A 180 18.61 12.88 16.49
C ASP A 180 18.61 13.90 15.34
N ARG A 181 19.34 13.64 14.25
CA ARG A 181 19.39 14.53 13.09
C ARG A 181 18.42 14.09 12.01
N ARG A 182 17.82 15.09 11.38
CA ARG A 182 16.90 14.90 10.25
C ARG A 182 17.32 15.79 9.09
N TYR A 183 17.50 15.20 7.90
CA TYR A 183 17.86 15.91 6.69
C TYR A 183 16.70 15.87 5.69
N ALA A 184 16.17 17.02 5.34
CA ALA A 184 15.08 17.16 4.37
C ALA A 184 15.61 17.03 2.93
N LEU A 185 16.04 15.83 2.53
CA LEU A 185 16.68 15.59 1.21
C LEU A 185 15.76 15.94 0.04
N PHE A 186 14.46 15.81 0.23
CA PHE A 186 13.43 16.05 -0.78
C PHE A 186 12.57 17.28 -0.50
N GLY A 187 13.04 18.19 0.37
CA GLY A 187 12.26 19.29 0.87
C GLY A 187 11.43 18.91 2.09
N SER A 188 10.54 19.78 2.52
CA SER A 188 9.70 19.58 3.71
C SER A 188 8.33 20.22 3.56
N GLY A 189 7.33 19.68 4.27
CA GLY A 189 6.00 20.29 4.39
C GLY A 189 5.09 20.14 3.18
N GLY A 190 5.54 19.47 2.10
CA GLY A 190 4.75 19.31 0.90
C GLY A 190 3.49 18.47 1.11
N GLY A 191 3.60 17.37 1.88
CA GLY A 191 2.44 16.55 2.23
C GLY A 191 1.43 17.30 3.11
N ARG A 192 1.90 18.15 4.02
CA ARG A 192 1.04 19.02 4.82
C ARG A 192 0.30 19.99 3.93
N GLN A 193 1.01 20.69 3.06
CA GLN A 193 0.37 21.62 2.11
C GLN A 193 -0.66 20.92 1.23
N LEU A 194 -0.35 19.71 0.73
CA LEU A 194 -1.30 18.93 -0.07
C LEU A 194 -2.56 18.57 0.75
N ALA A 195 -2.38 18.16 2.00
CA ALA A 195 -3.49 17.83 2.89
C ALA A 195 -4.38 19.04 3.16
N ASP A 196 -3.77 20.20 3.46
CA ASP A 196 -4.49 21.46 3.71
C ASP A 196 -5.21 21.97 2.44
N ASP A 197 -4.56 21.91 1.26
CA ASP A 197 -5.15 22.32 -0.04
C ASP A 197 -6.44 21.53 -0.38
N TYR A 198 -6.55 20.32 0.13
CA TYR A 198 -7.68 19.43 -0.16
C TYR A 198 -8.56 19.13 1.07
N ASP A 199 -8.36 19.82 2.17
CA ASP A 199 -9.12 19.59 3.40
C ASP A 199 -9.22 18.10 3.77
N VAL A 200 -8.06 17.45 3.86
CA VAL A 200 -7.91 16.05 4.29
C VAL A 200 -6.77 15.95 5.32
N PRO A 201 -6.79 14.97 6.22
CA PRO A 201 -5.73 14.85 7.22
C PRO A 201 -4.38 14.46 6.60
N LEU A 202 -3.28 15.01 7.16
CA LEU A 202 -1.96 14.41 7.02
C LEU A 202 -1.84 13.28 8.05
N LEU A 203 -1.87 12.04 7.57
CA LEU A 203 -1.94 10.85 8.42
C LEU A 203 -0.59 10.46 9.02
N ALA A 204 0.51 10.62 8.27
CA ALA A 204 1.85 10.29 8.72
C ALA A 204 2.91 11.04 7.92
N GLN A 205 4.07 11.25 8.55
CA GLN A 205 5.31 11.74 7.93
C GLN A 205 6.43 10.73 8.18
N VAL A 206 6.51 9.73 7.30
CA VAL A 206 7.42 8.59 7.45
C VAL A 206 8.83 9.00 7.04
N PRO A 207 9.84 8.95 7.93
CA PRO A 207 11.21 9.26 7.58
C PRO A 207 11.86 8.14 6.77
N MET A 208 12.98 8.44 6.14
CA MET A 208 13.89 7.46 5.54
C MET A 208 14.88 6.99 6.60
N GLU A 209 14.86 5.72 6.89
CA GLU A 209 15.86 5.03 7.73
C GLU A 209 16.40 3.82 6.93
N MET A 210 17.70 3.55 7.02
CA MET A 210 18.30 2.39 6.35
C MET A 210 17.59 1.07 6.68
N PRO A 211 17.17 0.81 7.94
CA PRO A 211 16.41 -0.39 8.27
C PRO A 211 15.08 -0.58 7.55
N VAL A 212 14.47 0.47 7.01
CA VAL A 212 13.25 0.34 6.20
C VAL A 212 13.56 -0.38 4.89
N GLN A 213 14.64 -0.01 4.23
CA GLN A 213 15.12 -0.66 3.01
C GLN A 213 15.62 -2.07 3.31
N GLU A 214 16.50 -2.25 4.31
CA GLU A 214 17.03 -3.55 4.73
C GLU A 214 15.90 -4.55 5.04
N GLY A 215 14.89 -4.11 5.78
CA GLY A 215 13.72 -4.91 6.13
C GLY A 215 12.86 -5.27 4.92
N GLY A 216 12.65 -4.32 4.01
CA GLY A 216 11.93 -4.55 2.76
C GLY A 216 12.60 -5.58 1.86
N ASP A 217 13.93 -5.51 1.73
CA ASP A 217 14.69 -6.44 0.88
C ASP A 217 14.85 -7.83 1.52
N SER A 218 14.85 -7.91 2.85
CA SER A 218 14.98 -9.18 3.59
C SER A 218 13.67 -9.84 3.96
N GLY A 219 12.52 -9.25 3.58
CA GLY A 219 11.19 -9.81 3.90
C GLY A 219 10.78 -9.63 5.36
N SER A 220 11.30 -8.62 6.03
CA SER A 220 11.04 -8.33 7.45
C SER A 220 10.64 -6.86 7.64
N PRO A 221 9.37 -6.50 7.44
CA PRO A 221 8.89 -5.11 7.51
C PRO A 221 9.33 -4.39 8.79
N ILE A 222 9.61 -3.09 8.69
CA ILE A 222 10.19 -2.31 9.78
C ILE A 222 9.34 -2.32 11.06
N VAL A 223 8.02 -2.34 10.94
CA VAL A 223 7.09 -2.41 12.09
C VAL A 223 7.26 -3.70 12.90
N ILE A 224 7.79 -4.77 12.27
CA ILE A 224 8.05 -6.06 12.91
C ILE A 224 9.50 -6.14 13.37
N SER A 225 10.44 -5.81 12.47
CA SER A 225 11.86 -6.01 12.72
C SER A 225 12.47 -4.99 13.67
N ARG A 226 11.97 -3.74 13.70
CA ARG A 226 12.47 -2.65 14.55
C ARG A 226 11.35 -1.72 15.00
N SER A 227 10.42 -2.21 15.80
CA SER A 227 9.21 -1.50 16.26
C SER A 227 9.51 -0.16 17.00
N SER A 228 10.70 0.01 17.53
CA SER A 228 11.11 1.25 18.21
C SER A 228 11.66 2.33 17.28
N SER A 229 11.89 2.03 15.99
CA SER A 229 12.39 3.01 15.01
C SER A 229 11.40 4.14 14.76
N ALA A 230 11.88 5.26 14.24
CA ALA A 230 11.02 6.41 13.94
C ALA A 230 9.97 6.05 12.87
N SER A 231 10.37 5.34 11.81
CA SER A 231 9.46 4.91 10.76
C SER A 231 8.42 3.91 11.26
N ALA A 232 8.80 2.95 12.12
CA ALA A 232 7.84 1.99 12.67
C ALA A 232 6.79 2.67 13.53
N LYS A 233 7.17 3.66 14.34
CA LYS A 233 6.22 4.46 15.13
C LYS A 233 5.23 5.22 14.26
N GLU A 234 5.69 5.81 13.16
CA GLU A 234 4.81 6.50 12.21
C GLU A 234 3.81 5.53 11.56
N PHE A 235 4.25 4.32 11.18
CA PHE A 235 3.33 3.30 10.63
C PHE A 235 2.35 2.78 11.67
N THR A 236 2.75 2.65 12.94
CA THR A 236 1.85 2.25 14.03
C THR A 236 0.78 3.31 14.27
N ALA A 237 1.18 4.58 14.33
CA ALA A 237 0.24 5.70 14.48
C ALA A 237 -0.69 5.82 13.25
N LEU A 238 -0.17 5.60 12.03
CA LEU A 238 -0.98 5.53 10.82
C LEU A 238 -2.06 4.45 10.93
N ALA A 239 -1.71 3.25 11.41
CA ALA A 239 -2.66 2.15 11.57
C ALA A 239 -3.78 2.50 12.56
N GLU A 240 -3.46 3.16 13.69
CA GLU A 240 -4.45 3.63 14.67
C GLU A 240 -5.45 4.61 14.05
N LEU A 241 -4.95 5.60 13.27
CA LEU A 241 -5.81 6.57 12.60
C LEU A 241 -6.70 5.92 11.53
N VAL A 242 -6.14 5.01 10.74
CA VAL A 242 -6.89 4.28 9.71
C VAL A 242 -7.98 3.40 10.34
N GLN A 243 -7.66 2.68 11.41
CA GLN A 243 -8.64 1.86 12.13
C GLN A 243 -9.82 2.70 12.63
N GLN A 244 -9.56 3.87 13.21
CA GLN A 244 -10.61 4.78 13.69
C GLN A 244 -11.52 5.27 12.56
N GLN A 245 -10.96 5.60 11.41
CA GLN A 245 -11.73 6.12 10.26
C GLN A 245 -12.57 5.04 9.57
N VAL A 246 -12.05 3.81 9.43
CA VAL A 246 -12.79 2.73 8.75
C VAL A 246 -13.76 2.01 9.68
N ALA A 247 -13.63 2.10 11.00
CA ALA A 247 -14.58 1.57 11.97
C ALA A 247 -15.85 2.43 12.12
N THR A 248 -15.80 3.68 11.66
CA THR A 248 -16.95 4.59 11.70
C THR A 248 -17.58 4.62 10.31
N PRO A 249 -18.69 3.90 10.04
CA PRO A 249 -19.36 4.01 8.75
C PRO A 249 -19.85 5.44 8.54
N ALA A 250 -19.54 6.00 7.34
CA ALA A 250 -19.96 7.33 6.92
C ALA A 250 -21.49 7.37 6.69
#